data_eeedff2466ad24728e3fd136df4fce11
#
_entry.id   eeedff2466ad24728e3fd136df4fce11
#
_cell.length_a   1.000
_cell.length_b   1.000
_cell.length_c   1.000
_cell.angle_alpha   90.00
_cell.angle_beta   90.00
_cell.angle_gamma   90.00
#
_symmetry.space_group_name_H-M   'P 1'
#
loop_
_entity.id
_entity.type
_entity.pdbx_description
1 polymer ?
#
loop_
_entity_poly.entity_id
_entity_poly.type
_entity_poly.pdbx_seq_one_letter_code
_entity_poly.pdbx_strand_id
1 'polypeptide(L)'
;LGSVYKGKLLGNFGLASSFSFYVGHHMSTIEGGMITTDDEELATMLRVVRAHGWDRNLSMNDQQKIRKKFKVNSTFYSRYTFYDLGYNLRPTEINGFLGSQQLQFLDEILEKRNLNFLMLADKLYSNKNYYPLKYGHMDFVSNFAVPIICKTKKKHEELIKKCDGKIEIK
;
A
#
# COMPACT_ATOMS: atom_id res chain seq x y z
N LEU A 1 3.90 -4.72 1.85
CA LEU A 1 3.62 -5.21 3.21
C LEU A 1 4.77 -6.10 3.69
N GLY A 2 5.06 -6.07 5.00
CA GLY A 2 5.90 -7.04 5.72
C GLY A 2 7.42 -6.89 5.61
N SER A 3 7.98 -6.14 4.67
CA SER A 3 9.44 -5.97 4.61
C SER A 3 9.97 -5.19 5.80
N VAL A 4 11.14 -5.63 6.33
CA VAL A 4 11.75 -5.10 7.55
C VAL A 4 13.17 -4.60 7.26
N TYR A 5 13.50 -3.45 7.80
CA TYR A 5 14.83 -2.86 7.77
C TYR A 5 15.18 -2.29 9.14
N LYS A 6 16.33 -2.67 9.69
CA LYS A 6 16.80 -2.29 11.04
C LYS A 6 15.73 -2.52 12.12
N GLY A 7 15.10 -3.70 12.11
CA GLY A 7 14.09 -4.10 13.08
C GLY A 7 12.73 -3.39 12.91
N LYS A 8 12.54 -2.59 11.86
CA LYS A 8 11.34 -1.76 11.67
C LYS A 8 10.68 -2.05 10.32
N LEU A 9 9.36 -2.18 10.29
CA LEU A 9 8.60 -2.30 9.04
C LEU A 9 8.83 -1.08 8.15
N LEU A 10 9.00 -1.29 6.84
CA LEU A 10 9.27 -0.20 5.88
C LEU A 10 8.21 0.90 5.90
N GLY A 11 6.96 0.57 6.19
CA GLY A 11 5.88 1.53 6.31
C GLY A 11 6.00 2.54 7.46
N ASN A 12 6.98 2.36 8.36
CA ASN A 12 7.09 3.16 9.60
C ASN A 12 8.26 4.16 9.59
N PHE A 13 8.82 4.50 8.42
CA PHE A 13 9.96 5.42 8.31
C PHE A 13 9.57 6.87 7.94
N GLY A 14 8.43 7.06 7.30
CA GLY A 14 7.94 8.37 6.86
C GLY A 14 6.77 8.89 7.69
N LEU A 15 6.26 10.05 7.33
CA LEU A 15 5.07 10.66 7.92
C LEU A 15 3.82 9.79 7.72
N ALA A 16 3.71 9.15 6.56
CA ALA A 16 2.62 8.26 6.22
C ALA A 16 3.10 7.18 5.25
N SER A 17 2.35 6.08 5.17
CA SER A 17 2.56 5.02 4.19
C SER A 17 1.28 4.66 3.48
N SER A 18 1.37 4.46 2.17
CA SER A 18 0.26 3.99 1.35
C SER A 18 0.42 2.52 0.98
N PHE A 19 -0.69 1.80 1.02
CA PHE A 19 -0.77 0.39 0.65
C PHE A 19 -1.84 0.21 -0.41
N SER A 20 -1.57 -0.63 -1.40
CA SER A 20 -2.54 -1.04 -2.39
C SER A 20 -3.09 -2.42 -2.05
N PHE A 21 -4.40 -2.58 -2.23
CA PHE A 21 -5.12 -3.84 -2.11
C PHE A 21 -5.73 -4.28 -3.45
N TYR A 22 -5.11 -3.84 -4.54
CA TYR A 22 -5.46 -4.29 -5.88
C TYR A 22 -5.11 -5.77 -6.07
N VAL A 23 -5.74 -6.41 -7.05
CA VAL A 23 -5.48 -7.81 -7.42
C VAL A 23 -3.98 -8.04 -7.67
N GLY A 24 -3.43 -9.12 -7.12
CA GLY A 24 -2.01 -9.48 -7.25
C GLY A 24 -1.09 -8.89 -6.18
N HIS A 25 -1.58 -8.00 -5.32
CA HIS A 25 -0.82 -7.52 -4.16
C HIS A 25 -0.78 -8.57 -3.03
N HIS A 26 -0.13 -8.26 -1.92
CA HIS A 26 -0.02 -9.18 -0.77
C HIS A 26 -1.38 -9.55 -0.18
N MET A 27 -2.27 -8.58 -0.15
CA MET A 27 -3.68 -8.74 0.14
C MET A 27 -4.47 -8.03 -0.95
N SER A 28 -5.63 -8.57 -1.31
CA SER A 28 -6.49 -7.98 -2.33
C SER A 28 -7.91 -7.83 -1.82
N THR A 29 -8.47 -6.66 -2.01
CA THR A 29 -9.90 -6.39 -1.83
C THR A 29 -10.59 -6.14 -3.17
N ILE A 30 -10.04 -6.72 -4.27
CA ILE A 30 -10.35 -6.47 -5.67
C ILE A 30 -9.81 -5.09 -6.07
N GLU A 31 -10.40 -4.05 -5.56
CA GLU A 31 -9.92 -2.67 -5.55
C GLU A 31 -9.84 -2.17 -4.11
N GLY A 32 -8.89 -1.31 -3.81
CA GLY A 32 -8.75 -0.73 -2.49
C GLY A 32 -7.34 -0.28 -2.17
N GLY A 33 -7.25 0.43 -1.05
CA GLY A 33 -5.99 0.92 -0.51
C GLY A 33 -6.15 1.40 0.91
N MET A 34 -5.01 1.61 1.57
CA MET A 34 -4.96 2.12 2.93
C MET A 34 -3.81 3.11 3.06
N ILE A 35 -4.02 4.14 3.86
CA ILE A 35 -2.95 5.03 4.32
C ILE A 35 -2.84 4.85 5.84
N THR A 36 -1.62 4.69 6.33
CA THR A 36 -1.30 4.64 7.76
C THR A 36 -0.43 5.84 8.13
N THR A 37 -0.69 6.43 9.28
CA THR A 37 0.08 7.54 9.85
C THR A 37 -0.12 7.57 11.37
N ASP A 38 0.90 8.03 12.09
CA ASP A 38 0.83 8.34 13.52
C ASP A 38 0.44 9.81 13.78
N ASP A 39 0.30 10.62 12.71
CA ASP A 39 -0.14 12.01 12.78
C ASP A 39 -1.67 12.07 12.80
N GLU A 40 -2.24 12.46 13.95
CA GLU A 40 -3.70 12.52 14.15
C GLU A 40 -4.38 13.58 13.26
N GLU A 41 -3.71 14.71 13.00
CA GLU A 41 -4.27 15.77 12.16
C GLU A 41 -4.33 15.31 10.71
N LEU A 42 -3.26 14.69 10.21
CA LEU A 42 -3.22 14.07 8.88
C LEU A 42 -4.25 12.95 8.76
N ALA A 43 -4.37 12.08 9.76
CA ALA A 43 -5.37 10.99 9.75
C ALA A 43 -6.81 11.54 9.67
N THR A 44 -7.09 12.61 10.41
CA THR A 44 -8.40 13.29 10.39
C THR A 44 -8.67 13.91 9.02
N MET A 45 -7.70 14.64 8.45
CA MET A 45 -7.80 15.24 7.12
C MET A 45 -8.05 14.17 6.04
N LEU A 46 -7.31 13.07 6.06
CA LEU A 46 -7.49 11.97 5.12
C LEU A 46 -8.89 11.35 5.18
N ARG A 47 -9.48 11.22 6.38
CA ARG A 47 -10.86 10.73 6.54
C ARG A 47 -11.89 11.70 5.97
N VAL A 48 -11.65 12.99 6.09
CA VAL A 48 -12.49 14.05 5.50
C VAL A 48 -12.40 14.02 3.98
N VAL A 49 -11.18 14.07 3.44
CA VAL A 49 -10.92 14.17 1.99
C VAL A 49 -11.40 12.93 1.23
N ARG A 50 -11.23 11.72 1.77
CA ARG A 50 -11.71 10.49 1.11
C ARG A 50 -13.24 10.40 1.00
N ALA A 51 -13.96 11.19 1.80
CA ALA A 51 -15.41 11.15 1.92
C ALA A 51 -16.00 12.55 1.67
N HIS A 52 -15.90 13.04 0.46
CA HIS A 52 -16.49 14.29 -0.04
C HIS A 52 -16.06 15.58 0.67
N GLY A 53 -15.10 15.56 1.58
CA GLY A 53 -14.71 16.74 2.37
C GLY A 53 -15.60 17.01 3.58
N TRP A 54 -16.48 16.11 3.99
CA TRP A 54 -17.35 16.28 5.16
C TRP A 54 -16.82 15.54 6.40
N ASP A 55 -17.40 15.85 7.58
CA ASP A 55 -16.99 15.31 8.88
C ASP A 55 -17.75 14.03 9.30
N ARG A 56 -18.70 13.54 8.50
CA ARG A 56 -19.64 12.45 8.91
C ARG A 56 -18.95 11.15 9.32
N ASN A 57 -17.75 10.90 8.82
CA ASN A 57 -16.98 9.69 9.11
C ASN A 57 -15.94 9.88 10.23
N LEU A 58 -15.94 11.03 10.88
CA LEU A 58 -15.07 11.31 12.03
C LEU A 58 -15.71 10.85 13.34
N SER A 59 -14.89 10.64 14.36
CA SER A 59 -15.36 10.48 15.72
C SER A 59 -16.16 11.71 16.20
N MET A 60 -17.04 11.55 17.16
CA MET A 60 -17.82 12.70 17.70
C MET A 60 -16.90 13.82 18.21
N ASN A 61 -15.79 13.47 18.83
CA ASN A 61 -14.79 14.42 19.32
C ASN A 61 -14.15 15.21 18.18
N ASP A 62 -13.74 14.52 17.11
CA ASP A 62 -13.12 15.17 15.96
C ASP A 62 -14.11 16.01 15.14
N GLN A 63 -15.38 15.57 15.07
CA GLN A 63 -16.46 16.38 14.50
C GLN A 63 -16.61 17.70 15.29
N GLN A 64 -16.60 17.65 16.61
CA GLN A 64 -16.71 18.84 17.44
C GLN A 64 -15.51 19.77 17.24
N LYS A 65 -14.28 19.23 17.17
CA LYS A 65 -13.07 20.02 16.94
C LYS A 65 -13.13 20.75 15.59
N ILE A 66 -13.45 20.04 14.51
CA ILE A 66 -13.47 20.63 13.16
C ILE A 66 -14.61 21.66 13.04
N ARG A 67 -15.81 21.37 13.57
CA ARG A 67 -16.94 22.31 13.59
C ARG A 67 -16.60 23.58 14.35
N LYS A 68 -15.94 23.47 15.50
CA LYS A 68 -15.46 24.62 16.27
C LYS A 68 -14.44 25.46 15.49
N LYS A 69 -13.46 24.79 14.84
CA LYS A 69 -12.43 25.44 13.99
C LYS A 69 -13.09 26.27 12.87
N PHE A 70 -14.11 25.73 12.23
CA PHE A 70 -14.82 26.39 11.12
C PHE A 70 -16.07 27.17 11.54
N LYS A 71 -16.33 27.34 12.84
CA LYS A 71 -17.47 28.10 13.41
C LYS A 71 -18.84 27.59 12.94
N VAL A 72 -18.96 26.28 12.74
CA VAL A 72 -20.23 25.63 12.36
C VAL A 72 -21.01 25.26 13.62
N ASN A 73 -22.00 26.10 13.96
CA ASN A 73 -22.74 25.99 15.22
C ASN A 73 -24.13 25.34 15.06
N SER A 74 -24.58 25.12 13.83
CA SER A 74 -25.90 24.52 13.55
C SER A 74 -25.78 23.04 13.29
N THR A 75 -26.60 22.23 13.94
CA THR A 75 -26.71 20.77 13.68
C THR A 75 -27.23 20.48 12.29
N PHE A 76 -28.06 21.35 11.73
CA PHE A 76 -28.53 21.24 10.35
C PHE A 76 -27.39 21.52 9.36
N TYR A 77 -26.72 22.68 9.47
CA TYR A 77 -25.64 23.04 8.56
C TYR A 77 -24.44 22.12 8.66
N SER A 78 -24.15 21.56 9.84
CA SER A 78 -23.02 20.61 9.98
C SER A 78 -23.15 19.39 9.06
N ARG A 79 -24.38 18.98 8.73
CA ARG A 79 -24.63 17.86 7.81
C ARG A 79 -24.30 18.16 6.35
N TYR A 80 -24.23 19.44 5.98
CA TYR A 80 -24.04 19.92 4.61
C TYR A 80 -22.80 20.81 4.48
N THR A 81 -21.94 20.83 5.51
CA THR A 81 -20.69 21.54 5.45
C THR A 81 -19.60 20.64 4.90
N PHE A 82 -18.88 21.17 3.94
CA PHE A 82 -17.70 20.55 3.35
C PHE A 82 -16.50 21.37 3.79
N TYR A 83 -15.57 20.72 4.51
CA TYR A 83 -14.44 21.39 5.16
C TYR A 83 -13.22 21.49 4.26
N ASP A 84 -13.20 20.68 3.20
CA ASP A 84 -12.16 20.69 2.18
C ASP A 84 -12.70 20.12 0.87
N LEU A 85 -11.91 20.25 -0.21
CA LEU A 85 -12.15 19.49 -1.43
C LEU A 85 -11.97 18.00 -1.15
N GLY A 86 -12.88 17.18 -1.62
CA GLY A 86 -12.88 15.78 -1.30
C GLY A 86 -13.20 14.88 -2.48
N TYR A 87 -12.85 13.61 -2.30
CA TYR A 87 -13.12 12.54 -3.24
C TYR A 87 -14.24 11.65 -2.72
N ASN A 88 -14.77 10.79 -3.55
CA ASN A 88 -15.57 9.65 -3.12
C ASN A 88 -14.77 8.36 -3.21
N LEU A 89 -13.90 8.13 -2.23
CA LEU A 89 -13.00 6.97 -2.12
C LEU A 89 -13.35 6.11 -0.91
N ARG A 90 -14.63 5.95 -0.63
CA ARG A 90 -15.08 5.17 0.52
C ARG A 90 -15.02 3.68 0.20
N PRO A 91 -14.39 2.85 1.06
CA PRO A 91 -14.45 1.40 0.92
C PRO A 91 -15.88 0.92 1.15
N THR A 92 -16.23 -0.21 0.54
CA THR A 92 -17.48 -0.92 0.79
C THR A 92 -17.28 -1.97 1.90
N GLU A 93 -18.39 -2.44 2.48
CA GLU A 93 -18.37 -3.56 3.43
C GLU A 93 -17.78 -4.83 2.81
N ILE A 94 -17.96 -5.04 1.50
CA ILE A 94 -17.38 -6.16 0.77
C ILE A 94 -15.85 -6.08 0.78
N ASN A 95 -15.27 -4.90 0.55
CA ASN A 95 -13.82 -4.72 0.63
C ASN A 95 -13.31 -5.05 2.05
N GLY A 96 -14.01 -4.58 3.09
CA GLY A 96 -13.67 -4.87 4.48
C GLY A 96 -13.73 -6.38 4.79
N PHE A 97 -14.78 -7.06 4.35
CA PHE A 97 -14.94 -8.50 4.50
C PHE A 97 -13.80 -9.27 3.82
N LEU A 98 -13.54 -9.00 2.54
CA LEU A 98 -12.48 -9.66 1.79
C LEU A 98 -11.10 -9.46 2.43
N GLY A 99 -10.78 -8.23 2.84
CA GLY A 99 -9.52 -7.93 3.52
C GLY A 99 -9.38 -8.68 4.85
N SER A 100 -10.43 -8.73 5.65
CA SER A 100 -10.45 -9.44 6.93
C SER A 100 -10.26 -10.94 6.76
N GLN A 101 -10.84 -11.54 5.71
CA GLN A 101 -10.64 -12.97 5.42
C GLN A 101 -9.22 -13.30 4.99
N GLN A 102 -8.52 -12.38 4.32
CA GLN A 102 -7.13 -12.60 3.89
C GLN A 102 -6.11 -12.33 4.98
N LEU A 103 -6.45 -11.52 5.97
CA LEU A 103 -5.54 -11.12 7.04
C LEU A 103 -4.99 -12.32 7.83
N GLN A 104 -5.78 -13.35 8.01
CA GLN A 104 -5.37 -14.60 8.69
C GLN A 104 -4.24 -15.35 7.96
N PHE A 105 -4.06 -15.12 6.66
CA PHE A 105 -3.02 -15.75 5.85
C PHE A 105 -1.82 -14.83 5.60
N LEU A 106 -1.82 -13.62 6.16
CA LEU A 106 -0.82 -12.62 5.82
C LEU A 106 0.61 -13.09 6.10
N ASP A 107 0.85 -13.68 7.27
CA ASP A 107 2.20 -14.14 7.65
C ASP A 107 2.69 -15.22 6.68
N GLU A 108 1.85 -16.19 6.33
CA GLU A 108 2.18 -17.21 5.34
C GLU A 108 2.50 -16.60 3.95
N ILE A 109 1.74 -15.60 3.53
CA ILE A 109 1.96 -14.88 2.27
C ILE A 109 3.31 -14.17 2.30
N LEU A 110 3.64 -13.49 3.40
CA LEU A 110 4.90 -12.77 3.56
C LEU A 110 6.10 -13.73 3.51
N GLU A 111 6.03 -14.84 4.22
CA GLU A 111 7.08 -15.86 4.23
C GLU A 111 7.30 -16.48 2.84
N LYS A 112 6.22 -16.88 2.17
CA LYS A 112 6.31 -17.44 0.80
C LYS A 112 6.91 -16.43 -0.19
N ARG A 113 6.55 -15.15 -0.09
CA ARG A 113 7.13 -14.10 -0.93
C ARG A 113 8.62 -13.90 -0.66
N ASN A 114 9.04 -13.94 0.61
CA ASN A 114 10.44 -13.87 0.97
C ASN A 114 11.23 -15.05 0.41
N LEU A 115 10.78 -16.27 0.62
CA LEU A 115 11.44 -17.48 0.10
C LEU A 115 11.54 -17.45 -1.43
N ASN A 116 10.45 -17.11 -2.12
CA ASN A 116 10.45 -16.99 -3.57
C ASN A 116 11.42 -15.91 -4.06
N PHE A 117 11.46 -14.76 -3.38
CA PHE A 117 12.41 -13.70 -3.70
C PHE A 117 13.86 -14.16 -3.55
N LEU A 118 14.22 -14.77 -2.42
CA LEU A 118 15.58 -15.24 -2.17
C LEU A 118 16.02 -16.28 -3.21
N MET A 119 15.16 -17.23 -3.53
CA MET A 119 15.43 -18.27 -4.53
C MET A 119 15.65 -17.67 -5.93
N LEU A 120 14.85 -16.67 -6.32
CA LEU A 120 14.98 -16.01 -7.61
C LEU A 120 16.19 -15.06 -7.63
N ALA A 121 16.41 -14.31 -6.56
CA ALA A 121 17.52 -13.37 -6.44
C ALA A 121 18.87 -14.07 -6.55
N ASP A 122 19.05 -15.22 -5.92
CA ASP A 122 20.26 -16.03 -6.03
C ASP A 122 20.60 -16.35 -7.50
N LYS A 123 19.61 -16.83 -8.27
CA LYS A 123 19.78 -17.18 -9.69
C LYS A 123 19.92 -15.97 -10.61
N LEU A 124 19.12 -14.94 -10.38
CA LEU A 124 19.09 -13.76 -11.27
C LEU A 124 20.29 -12.85 -11.06
N TYR A 125 20.67 -12.60 -9.81
CA TYR A 125 21.74 -11.65 -9.49
C TYR A 125 23.13 -12.24 -9.56
N SER A 126 23.28 -13.56 -9.65
CA SER A 126 24.51 -14.24 -10.04
C SER A 126 24.72 -14.23 -11.58
N ASN A 127 23.70 -13.92 -12.37
CA ASN A 127 23.77 -13.93 -13.81
C ASN A 127 24.50 -12.68 -14.36
N LYS A 128 25.58 -12.89 -15.13
CA LYS A 128 26.42 -11.83 -15.70
C LYS A 128 25.69 -10.84 -16.64
N ASN A 129 24.50 -11.18 -17.09
CA ASN A 129 23.68 -10.33 -17.98
C ASN A 129 22.86 -9.28 -17.24
N TYR A 130 22.74 -9.40 -15.91
CA TYR A 130 21.94 -8.50 -15.08
C TYR A 130 22.81 -7.75 -14.07
N TYR A 131 22.34 -6.59 -13.62
CA TYR A 131 22.92 -5.92 -12.47
C TYR A 131 22.32 -6.49 -11.19
N PRO A 132 23.13 -6.93 -10.22
CA PRO A 132 22.60 -7.42 -8.94
C PRO A 132 22.03 -6.26 -8.13
N LEU A 133 20.87 -6.47 -7.52
CA LEU A 133 20.32 -5.56 -6.53
C LEU A 133 20.87 -5.91 -5.14
N LYS A 134 21.19 -4.89 -4.38
CA LYS A 134 21.64 -5.05 -3.00
C LYS A 134 20.41 -5.15 -2.07
N TYR A 135 20.20 -6.28 -1.47
CA TYR A 135 19.12 -6.51 -0.48
C TYR A 135 19.62 -7.07 0.86
N GLY A 136 20.90 -7.44 0.97
CA GLY A 136 21.47 -8.00 2.18
C GLY A 136 21.52 -7.07 3.41
N HIS A 137 21.12 -5.80 3.23
CA HIS A 137 20.92 -4.85 4.32
C HIS A 137 19.52 -4.90 4.93
N MET A 138 18.60 -5.66 4.31
CA MET A 138 17.23 -5.85 4.78
C MET A 138 17.16 -7.05 5.72
N ASP A 139 16.40 -6.92 6.80
CA ASP A 139 16.20 -8.03 7.75
C ASP A 139 15.20 -9.05 7.17
N PHE A 140 14.22 -8.56 6.42
CA PHE A 140 13.20 -9.39 5.76
C PHE A 140 12.69 -8.70 4.48
N VAL A 141 12.55 -9.47 3.40
CA VAL A 141 12.12 -8.94 2.10
C VAL A 141 10.87 -9.64 1.64
N SER A 142 9.74 -8.95 1.69
CA SER A 142 8.49 -9.43 1.10
C SER A 142 8.17 -8.62 -0.17
N ASN A 143 8.72 -9.05 -1.29
CA ASN A 143 8.61 -8.31 -2.54
C ASN A 143 7.25 -8.49 -3.20
N PHE A 144 6.77 -7.40 -3.80
CA PHE A 144 5.65 -7.44 -4.72
C PHE A 144 6.05 -8.07 -6.06
N ALA A 145 7.22 -7.70 -6.58
CA ALA A 145 7.80 -8.20 -7.82
C ALA A 145 9.31 -8.36 -7.65
N VAL A 146 9.94 -9.15 -8.51
CA VAL A 146 11.41 -9.31 -8.54
C VAL A 146 11.96 -8.39 -9.63
N PRO A 147 12.62 -7.27 -9.30
CA PRO A 147 13.17 -6.36 -10.30
C PRO A 147 14.39 -6.98 -10.99
N ILE A 148 14.46 -6.83 -12.31
CA ILE A 148 15.59 -7.31 -13.13
C ILE A 148 16.13 -6.13 -13.94
N ILE A 149 17.39 -5.76 -13.71
CA ILE A 149 18.05 -4.70 -14.46
C ILE A 149 19.01 -5.34 -15.47
N CYS A 150 18.60 -5.34 -16.72
CA CYS A 150 19.40 -5.88 -17.80
C CYS A 150 20.57 -4.95 -18.14
N LYS A 151 21.78 -5.50 -18.37
CA LYS A 151 22.96 -4.71 -18.72
C LYS A 151 22.92 -4.10 -20.12
N THR A 152 22.12 -4.67 -21.03
CA THR A 152 21.95 -4.17 -22.38
C THR A 152 20.51 -4.28 -22.85
N LYS A 153 20.10 -3.41 -23.78
CA LYS A 153 18.80 -3.46 -24.44
C LYS A 153 18.52 -4.82 -25.08
N LYS A 154 19.51 -5.39 -25.74
CA LYS A 154 19.40 -6.72 -26.36
C LYS A 154 19.04 -7.80 -25.34
N LYS A 155 19.65 -7.76 -24.15
CA LYS A 155 19.34 -8.73 -23.08
C LYS A 155 17.95 -8.53 -22.50
N HIS A 156 17.47 -7.30 -22.43
CA HIS A 156 16.10 -7.00 -22.06
C HIS A 156 15.09 -7.58 -23.07
N GLU A 157 15.31 -7.35 -24.36
CA GLU A 157 14.47 -7.88 -25.43
C GLU A 157 14.45 -9.43 -25.46
N GLU A 158 15.62 -10.05 -25.28
CA GLU A 158 15.76 -11.51 -25.17
C GLU A 158 14.99 -12.06 -23.95
N LEU A 159 15.02 -11.36 -22.81
CA LEU A 159 14.31 -11.75 -21.60
C LEU A 159 12.79 -11.69 -21.82
N ILE A 160 12.28 -10.57 -22.33
CA ILE A 160 10.85 -10.41 -22.63
C ILE A 160 10.38 -11.53 -23.56
N LYS A 161 11.10 -11.77 -24.67
CA LYS A 161 10.74 -12.82 -25.62
C LYS A 161 10.71 -14.23 -25.00
N LYS A 162 11.61 -14.52 -24.06
CA LYS A 162 11.64 -15.82 -23.36
C LYS A 162 10.50 -15.98 -22.34
N CYS A 163 10.05 -14.90 -21.76
CA CYS A 163 8.98 -14.89 -20.76
C CYS A 163 7.59 -14.78 -21.38
N ASP A 164 7.51 -14.40 -22.66
CA ASP A 164 6.25 -14.22 -23.37
C ASP A 164 5.33 -15.45 -23.25
N GLY A 165 4.08 -15.21 -22.84
CA GLY A 165 3.08 -16.24 -22.58
C GLY A 165 3.37 -17.18 -21.39
N LYS A 166 4.45 -16.96 -20.61
CA LYS A 166 4.86 -17.81 -19.48
C LYS A 166 4.91 -17.05 -18.17
N ILE A 167 5.41 -15.83 -18.18
CA ILE A 167 5.57 -14.99 -16.99
C ILE A 167 5.18 -13.57 -17.37
N GLU A 168 4.36 -12.92 -16.54
CA GLU A 168 4.02 -11.52 -16.71
C GLU A 168 5.25 -10.65 -16.36
N ILE A 169 5.66 -9.82 -17.32
CA ILE A 169 6.70 -8.80 -17.15
C ILE A 169 6.06 -7.42 -17.32
N LYS A 170 6.33 -6.53 -16.39
CA LYS A 170 5.90 -5.12 -16.40
C LYS A 170 7.09 -4.19 -16.44
#